data_5c6345c81ef3d8544e00f1d073a58915
#
_entry.id   5c6345c81ef3d8544e00f1d073a58915
#
_cell.length_a   1.000
_cell.length_b   1.000
_cell.length_c   1.000
_cell.angle_alpha   90.00
_cell.angle_beta   90.00
_cell.angle_gamma   90.00
#
_symmetry.space_group_name_H-M   'P 1'
#
loop_
_entity.id
_entity.type
_entity.pdbx_description
1 polymer ?
#
loop_
_entity_poly.entity_id
_entity_poly.type
_entity_poly.pdbx_seq_one_letter_code
_entity_poly.pdbx_strand_id
1 'polypeptide(L)' 'MHNRLKEYRARIGVNQQQMGKLAGVSRQTISQIERGDYSPSVVLALKIAKVFEVSVEDIFWYEEEEDNDK' A
#
# COMPACT_ATOMS: atom_id res chain seq x y z
N MET A 1 -6.57 -7.15 1.43
CA MET A 1 -6.66 -5.71 1.77
C MET A 1 -6.65 -4.89 0.51
N HIS A 2 -7.51 -3.92 0.43
CA HIS A 2 -7.59 -3.06 -0.74
C HIS A 2 -6.64 -1.89 -0.61
N ASN A 3 -6.15 -1.39 -1.72
CA ASN A 3 -5.24 -0.26 -1.65
C ASN A 3 -5.21 0.54 -2.94
N ARG A 4 -4.67 1.75 -2.85
CA ARG A 4 -4.48 2.63 -3.98
C ARG A 4 -3.00 2.93 -4.17
N LEU A 5 -2.13 2.03 -3.78
CA LEU A 5 -0.70 2.28 -3.86
C LEU A 5 -0.25 2.58 -5.28
N LYS A 6 -0.78 1.83 -6.24
CA LYS A 6 -0.41 2.05 -7.62
C LYS A 6 -0.79 3.46 -8.09
N GLU A 7 -1.96 3.95 -7.67
CA GLU A 7 -2.40 5.28 -8.03
C GLU A 7 -1.51 6.35 -7.44
N TYR A 8 -1.16 6.20 -6.15
CA TYR A 8 -0.30 7.17 -5.50
C TYR A 8 1.09 7.13 -6.12
N ARG A 9 1.57 5.94 -6.42
CA ARG A 9 2.87 5.79 -7.07
C ARG A 9 2.89 6.53 -8.42
N ALA A 10 1.82 6.37 -9.17
CA ALA A 10 1.72 7.02 -10.47
C ALA A 10 1.69 8.54 -10.35
N ARG A 11 1.09 9.06 -9.27
CA ARG A 11 1.01 10.50 -9.08
C ARG A 11 2.39 11.14 -8.92
N ILE A 12 3.32 10.45 -8.30
CA ILE A 12 4.65 11.00 -8.11
C ILE A 12 5.64 10.47 -9.15
N GLY A 13 5.15 9.64 -10.08
CA GLY A 13 5.95 9.21 -11.21
C GLY A 13 7.05 8.22 -10.90
N VAL A 14 6.85 7.35 -9.92
CA VAL A 14 7.86 6.34 -9.58
C VAL A 14 7.37 4.97 -9.96
N ASN A 15 8.30 4.10 -10.34
CA ASN A 15 7.96 2.72 -10.65
C ASN A 15 8.03 1.87 -9.37
N GLN A 16 7.72 0.59 -9.48
CA GLN A 16 7.68 -0.28 -8.30
C GLN A 16 9.05 -0.40 -7.63
N GLN A 17 10.12 -0.44 -8.42
CA GLN A 17 11.45 -0.55 -7.85
C GLN A 17 11.81 0.71 -7.07
N GLN A 18 11.50 1.86 -7.62
CA GLN A 18 11.77 3.13 -6.96
C GLN A 18 10.93 3.24 -5.69
N MET A 19 9.67 2.81 -5.75
CA MET A 19 8.82 2.83 -4.58
C MET A 19 9.38 1.92 -3.49
N GLY A 20 9.90 0.76 -3.88
CA GLY A 20 10.51 -0.15 -2.92
C GLY A 20 11.66 0.52 -2.19
N LYS A 21 12.48 1.25 -2.91
CA LYS A 21 13.60 1.95 -2.28
C LYS A 21 13.11 2.99 -1.31
N LEU A 22 12.07 3.72 -1.67
CA LEU A 22 11.52 4.76 -0.79
C LEU A 22 10.93 4.17 0.49
N ALA A 23 10.34 3.00 0.39
CA ALA A 23 9.72 2.34 1.53
C ALA A 23 10.64 1.38 2.27
N GLY A 24 11.82 1.13 1.69
CA GLY A 24 12.78 0.22 2.33
C GLY A 24 12.46 -1.26 2.13
N VAL A 25 11.81 -1.61 1.02
CA VAL A 25 11.47 -3.00 0.72
C VAL A 25 11.78 -3.28 -0.75
N SER A 26 11.66 -4.53 -1.15
CA SER A 26 11.96 -4.91 -2.52
C SER A 26 10.83 -4.54 -3.47
N ARG A 27 11.15 -4.48 -4.75
CA ARG A 27 10.16 -4.28 -5.78
C ARG A 27 9.09 -5.36 -5.71
N GLN A 28 9.48 -6.60 -5.44
CA GLN A 28 8.55 -7.70 -5.36
C GLN A 28 7.53 -7.49 -4.25
N THR A 29 7.97 -6.96 -3.11
CA THR A 29 7.06 -6.66 -2.01
C THR A 29 6.04 -5.61 -2.43
N ILE A 30 6.47 -4.57 -3.13
CA ILE A 30 5.56 -3.54 -3.61
C ILE A 30 4.54 -4.15 -4.57
N SER A 31 5.00 -5.01 -5.48
CA SER A 31 4.11 -5.66 -6.43
C SER A 31 3.05 -6.51 -5.71
N GLN A 32 3.47 -7.26 -4.69
CA GLN A 32 2.55 -8.10 -3.95
C GLN A 32 1.53 -7.28 -3.18
N ILE A 33 1.94 -6.15 -2.63
CA ILE A 33 1.03 -5.27 -1.92
C ILE A 33 0.01 -4.73 -2.90
N GLU A 34 0.44 -4.28 -4.07
CA GLU A 34 -0.47 -3.67 -5.04
C GLU A 34 -1.51 -4.66 -5.53
N ARG A 35 -1.15 -5.94 -5.61
CA ARG A 35 -2.09 -6.96 -6.04
C ARG A 35 -3.01 -7.43 -4.93
N GLY A 36 -2.77 -6.98 -3.71
CA GLY A 36 -3.56 -7.43 -2.56
C GLY A 36 -3.12 -8.77 -2.01
N ASP A 37 -1.97 -9.30 -2.47
CA ASP A 37 -1.48 -10.60 -2.03
C ASP A 37 -0.72 -10.53 -0.72
N TYR A 38 -0.35 -9.36 -0.29
CA TYR A 38 0.45 -9.18 0.92
C TYR A 38 0.01 -7.93 1.63
N SER A 39 -0.32 -8.06 2.89
CA SER A 39 -0.72 -6.91 3.69
C SER A 39 0.50 -6.37 4.41
N PRO A 40 0.83 -5.10 4.25
CA PRO A 40 2.02 -4.57 4.89
C PRO A 40 1.85 -4.51 6.41
N SER A 41 2.97 -4.59 7.11
CA SER A 41 2.95 -4.38 8.54
C SER A 41 2.56 -2.93 8.82
N VAL A 42 2.21 -2.66 10.06
CA VAL A 42 1.84 -1.30 10.44
C VAL A 42 3.01 -0.35 10.17
N VAL A 43 4.21 -0.76 10.49
CA VAL A 43 5.39 0.08 10.27
C VAL A 43 5.56 0.37 8.78
N LEU A 44 5.42 -0.64 7.95
CA LEU A 44 5.60 -0.46 6.52
C LEU A 44 4.49 0.44 5.95
N ALA A 45 3.26 0.23 6.41
CA ALA A 45 2.14 1.06 5.95
C ALA A 45 2.36 2.53 6.31
N LEU A 46 2.87 2.77 7.52
CA LEU A 46 3.17 4.15 7.95
C LEU A 46 4.29 4.77 7.11
N LYS A 47 5.30 3.98 6.77
CA LYS A 47 6.38 4.48 5.93
C LYS A 47 5.87 4.84 4.56
N ILE A 48 5.03 4.01 3.99
CA ILE A 48 4.47 4.25 2.67
C ILE A 48 3.62 5.53 2.70
N ALA A 49 2.77 5.65 3.71
CA ALA A 49 1.92 6.83 3.82
C ALA A 49 2.75 8.10 3.94
N LYS A 50 3.88 8.02 4.66
CA LYS A 50 4.73 9.17 4.82
C LYS A 50 5.38 9.59 3.51
N VAL A 51 5.70 8.66 2.65
CA VAL A 51 6.28 8.97 1.34
C VAL A 51 5.34 9.90 0.57
N PHE A 52 4.04 9.66 0.67
CA PHE A 52 3.05 10.43 -0.05
C PHE A 52 2.44 11.54 0.78
N GLU A 53 2.85 11.64 2.05
CA GLU A 53 2.34 12.68 2.96
C GLU A 53 0.83 12.61 3.11
N VAL A 54 0.32 11.41 3.25
CA VAL A 54 -1.11 11.16 3.47
C VAL A 54 -1.26 10.20 4.62
N SER A 55 -2.48 9.95 5.04
CA SER A 55 -2.72 8.98 6.11
C SER A 55 -2.73 7.57 5.53
N VAL A 56 -2.55 6.58 6.38
CA VAL A 56 -2.58 5.19 5.96
C VAL A 56 -3.93 4.87 5.31
N GLU A 57 -5.00 5.40 5.88
CA GLU A 57 -6.32 5.10 5.36
C GLU A 57 -6.58 5.67 3.97
N ASP A 58 -5.79 6.65 3.55
CA ASP A 58 -5.91 7.15 2.20
C ASP A 58 -5.42 6.14 1.19
N ILE A 59 -4.52 5.25 1.60
CA ILE A 59 -3.91 4.29 0.71
C ILE A 59 -4.46 2.89 0.90
N PHE A 60 -4.64 2.47 2.16
CA PHE A 60 -5.02 1.09 2.48
C PHE A 60 -6.33 1.07 3.23
N TRP A 61 -7.20 0.12 2.93
CA TRP A 61 -8.41 -0.05 3.73
C TRP A 61 -8.82 -1.52 3.71
N TYR A 62 -9.57 -1.88 4.74
CA TYR A 62 -10.05 -3.23 4.89
C TYR A 62 -11.54 -3.19 4.66
N GLU A 63 -12.00 -4.04 3.76
CA GLU A 63 -13.37 -4.09 3.48
C GLU A 63 -13.93 -5.27 4.17
N GLU A 64 -14.71 -5.07 5.23
CA GLU A 64 -15.24 -6.14 5.94
C GLU A 64 -16.37 -6.70 5.21
N GLU A 65 -16.42 -8.02 5.11
CA GLU A 65 -17.46 -8.64 4.47
C GLU A 65 -18.63 -8.55 5.32
N GLU A 66 -19.75 -8.21 4.83
CA GLU A 66 -20.87 -8.17 5.53
C GLU A 66 -21.33 -9.41 5.89
N ASP A 67 -21.31 -9.74 6.97
CA ASP A 67 -21.59 -10.98 7.28
C ASP A 67 -22.81 -11.05 7.79
N ASN A 68 -23.47 -11.05 7.48
CA ASN A 68 -24.43 -11.09 7.90
C ASN A 68 -24.89 -11.87 8.78
N ASP A 69 -24.76 -12.25 9.23
CA ASP A 69 -24.91 -12.96 10.05
C ASP A 69 -24.89 -12.88 11.03
N LYS A 70 -25.16 -12.56 11.11
CA LYS A 70 -25.05 -12.36 11.91
C LYS A 70 -25.49 -12.35 12.17
#